data_7201e9740adae7e6c0a4f1d2ceeb9edf
#
_entry.id   7201e9740adae7e6c0a4f1d2ceeb9edf
#
_cell.length_a   1.000
_cell.length_b   1.000
_cell.length_c   1.000
_cell.angle_alpha   90.00
_cell.angle_beta   90.00
_cell.angle_gamma   90.00
#
_symmetry.space_group_name_H-M   'P 1'
#
loop_
_entity.id
_entity.type
_entity.pdbx_description
1 polymer ?
#
loop_
_entity_poly.entity_id
_entity_poly.type
_entity_poly.pdbx_seq_one_letter_code
_entity_poly.pdbx_strand_id
1 'polypeptide(L)'
;MEELNVFDKLTAIATPTQLTLFGDSDRSRAIAEHKAWLQSIRHERPNTESNYKIGIYIRYFNQTKYEDYLSYHKKQFNDTIALCPKWELVDFYIDEGATAPHMESAKEWSRLLQDCMNGKVNLIITQKIGNVSRDMQELTICSRLLATQNPPIGIYFISEDIFTLASYYTRDLRDTKFFPSEDWKILPDEEPKGPVSYTHL
;
A
#
# COMPACT_ATOMS: atom_id res chain seq x y z
N MET A 1 -20.19 -3.98 -22.66
CA MET A 1 -18.78 -3.66 -22.33
C MET A 1 -18.73 -3.62 -20.83
N GLU A 2 -18.09 -4.60 -20.19
CA GLU A 2 -17.85 -4.53 -18.76
C GLU A 2 -16.91 -3.36 -18.49
N GLU A 3 -17.38 -2.39 -17.70
CA GLU A 3 -16.51 -1.34 -17.20
C GLU A 3 -15.40 -2.00 -16.37
N LEU A 4 -14.19 -1.98 -16.88
CA LEU A 4 -13.03 -2.45 -16.15
C LEU A 4 -12.90 -1.61 -14.87
N ASN A 5 -13.14 -2.24 -13.73
CA ASN A 5 -13.01 -1.63 -12.42
C ASN A 5 -11.58 -1.08 -12.23
N VAL A 6 -11.45 0.06 -11.56
CA VAL A 6 -10.15 0.71 -11.26
C VAL A 6 -9.17 -0.27 -10.61
N PHE A 7 -9.64 -1.14 -9.72
CA PHE A 7 -8.80 -2.11 -9.02
C PHE A 7 -8.28 -3.23 -9.93
N ASP A 8 -9.04 -3.60 -10.96
CA ASP A 8 -8.56 -4.53 -11.99
C ASP A 8 -7.41 -3.94 -12.78
N LYS A 9 -7.48 -2.64 -13.09
CA LYS A 9 -6.40 -1.94 -13.77
C LYS A 9 -5.18 -1.75 -12.86
N LEU A 10 -5.37 -1.40 -11.58
CA LEU A 10 -4.29 -1.32 -10.61
C LEU A 10 -3.60 -2.68 -10.45
N THR A 11 -4.35 -3.77 -10.34
CA THR A 11 -3.80 -5.13 -10.27
C THR A 11 -3.00 -5.48 -11.52
N ALA A 12 -3.47 -5.08 -12.70
CA ALA A 12 -2.74 -5.31 -13.95
C ALA A 12 -1.41 -4.54 -13.98
N ILE A 13 -1.35 -3.34 -13.42
CA ILE A 13 -0.11 -2.54 -13.29
C ILE A 13 0.87 -3.24 -12.33
N ALA A 14 0.36 -3.80 -11.22
CA ALA A 14 1.18 -4.42 -10.20
C ALA A 14 1.70 -5.81 -10.59
N THR A 15 1.10 -6.48 -11.58
CA THR A 15 1.52 -7.80 -12.01
C THR A 15 2.91 -7.75 -12.61
N PRO A 16 3.89 -8.50 -12.06
CA PRO A 16 5.28 -8.41 -12.51
C PRO A 16 5.42 -8.75 -13.98
N THR A 17 6.15 -7.92 -14.71
CA THR A 17 6.49 -8.13 -16.12
C THR A 17 7.43 -9.32 -16.35
N GLN A 18 7.90 -9.97 -15.27
CA GLN A 18 8.74 -11.17 -15.33
C GLN A 18 8.08 -12.35 -16.07
N LEU A 19 6.78 -12.30 -16.26
CA LEU A 19 6.04 -13.29 -17.05
C LEU A 19 6.24 -13.15 -18.56
N THR A 20 7.02 -12.19 -19.03
CA THR A 20 7.36 -12.07 -20.47
C THR A 20 8.32 -13.17 -20.97
N LEU A 21 8.87 -14.00 -20.09
CA LEU A 21 9.63 -15.19 -20.44
C LEU A 21 8.72 -16.38 -20.85
N PHE A 22 7.46 -16.32 -20.50
CA PHE A 22 6.44 -17.31 -20.84
C PHE A 22 5.48 -16.68 -21.84
N GLY A 23 4.97 -17.47 -22.77
CA GLY A 23 4.07 -16.99 -23.82
C GLY A 23 2.81 -16.28 -23.26
N ASP A 24 2.14 -15.50 -24.10
CA ASP A 24 0.96 -14.69 -23.70
C ASP A 24 -0.16 -15.49 -23.03
N SER A 25 -0.30 -16.78 -23.37
CA SER A 25 -1.28 -17.68 -22.70
C SER A 25 -0.96 -17.93 -21.23
N ASP A 26 0.31 -18.09 -20.88
CA ASP A 26 0.74 -18.36 -19.52
C ASP A 26 0.65 -17.09 -18.64
N ARG A 27 0.90 -15.93 -19.24
CA ARG A 27 0.69 -14.63 -18.60
C ARG A 27 -0.79 -14.41 -18.27
N SER A 28 -1.66 -14.65 -19.23
CA SER A 28 -3.11 -14.49 -19.05
C SER A 28 -3.64 -15.43 -17.95
N ARG A 29 -3.14 -16.69 -17.93
CA ARG A 29 -3.49 -17.66 -16.89
C ARG A 29 -2.99 -17.20 -15.51
N ALA A 30 -1.75 -16.76 -15.37
CA ALA A 30 -1.21 -16.28 -14.11
C ALA A 30 -1.95 -15.05 -13.56
N ILE A 31 -2.36 -14.13 -14.45
CA ILE A 31 -3.20 -12.98 -14.08
C ILE A 31 -4.57 -13.46 -13.60
N ALA A 32 -5.19 -14.42 -14.28
CA ALA A 32 -6.49 -14.95 -13.91
C ALA A 32 -6.44 -15.70 -12.56
N GLU A 33 -5.40 -16.50 -12.34
CA GLU A 33 -5.17 -17.19 -11.07
C GLU A 33 -4.94 -16.19 -9.92
N HIS A 34 -4.15 -15.16 -10.14
CA HIS A 34 -3.95 -14.10 -9.14
C HIS A 34 -5.24 -13.35 -8.84
N LYS A 35 -6.02 -12.99 -9.87
CA LYS A 35 -7.34 -12.38 -9.68
C LYS A 35 -8.29 -13.28 -8.90
N ALA A 36 -8.36 -14.57 -9.24
CA ALA A 36 -9.20 -15.52 -8.54
C ALA A 36 -8.80 -15.67 -7.08
N TRP A 37 -7.49 -15.66 -6.81
CA TRP A 37 -6.97 -15.69 -5.44
C TRP A 37 -7.36 -14.42 -4.67
N LEU A 38 -7.17 -13.23 -5.24
CA LEU A 38 -7.58 -11.96 -4.63
C LEU A 38 -9.09 -11.93 -4.37
N GLN A 39 -9.90 -12.44 -5.30
CA GLN A 39 -11.36 -12.48 -5.14
C GLN A 39 -11.81 -13.50 -4.07
N SER A 40 -11.03 -14.56 -3.83
CA SER A 40 -11.32 -15.54 -2.78
C SER A 40 -11.13 -15.01 -1.38
N ILE A 41 -10.35 -13.93 -1.23
CA ILE A 41 -10.07 -13.28 0.03
C ILE A 41 -10.94 -12.02 0.11
N ARG A 42 -11.71 -11.87 1.19
CA ARG A 42 -12.55 -10.67 1.37
C ARG A 42 -11.69 -9.52 1.84
N HIS A 43 -11.41 -8.57 0.93
CA HIS A 43 -10.69 -7.36 1.24
C HIS A 43 -11.59 -6.14 1.04
N GLU A 44 -11.53 -5.21 1.99
CA GLU A 44 -12.04 -3.87 1.76
C GLU A 44 -10.96 -3.06 1.04
N ARG A 45 -11.38 -2.30 0.04
CA ARG A 45 -10.52 -1.46 -0.78
C ARG A 45 -10.82 0.01 -0.53
N PRO A 46 -9.94 0.95 -0.91
CA PRO A 46 -10.27 2.36 -0.89
C PRO A 46 -11.59 2.63 -1.63
N ASN A 47 -12.48 3.42 -1.01
CA ASN A 47 -13.77 3.72 -1.61
C ASN A 47 -13.61 4.71 -2.77
N THR A 48 -14.04 4.31 -3.97
CA THR A 48 -13.97 5.15 -5.18
C THR A 48 -14.83 6.43 -5.10
N GLU A 49 -15.83 6.45 -4.20
CA GLU A 49 -16.70 7.60 -3.97
C GLU A 49 -16.15 8.58 -2.91
N SER A 50 -15.04 8.27 -2.28
CA SER A 50 -14.38 9.17 -1.33
C SER A 50 -13.38 10.09 -2.03
N ASN A 51 -13.25 11.31 -1.48
CA ASN A 51 -12.27 12.27 -1.99
C ASN A 51 -10.87 11.87 -1.50
N TYR A 52 -10.05 11.35 -2.40
CA TYR A 52 -8.67 11.02 -2.09
C TYR A 52 -7.69 11.91 -2.85
N LYS A 53 -6.71 12.41 -2.11
CA LYS A 53 -5.49 13.02 -2.63
C LYS A 53 -4.41 11.96 -2.58
N ILE A 54 -4.01 11.46 -3.73
CA ILE A 54 -3.23 10.23 -3.86
C ILE A 54 -1.77 10.55 -4.07
N GLY A 55 -0.92 9.94 -3.24
CA GLY A 55 0.52 9.81 -3.49
C GLY A 55 0.82 8.40 -3.99
N ILE A 56 1.47 8.28 -5.14
CA ILE A 56 1.90 6.98 -5.66
C ILE A 56 3.35 6.76 -5.34
N TYR A 57 3.65 5.70 -4.58
CA TYR A 57 5.01 5.31 -4.26
C TYR A 57 5.48 4.19 -5.17
N ILE A 58 6.57 4.43 -5.88
CA ILE A 58 7.19 3.48 -6.80
C ILE A 58 8.63 3.24 -6.37
N ARG A 59 9.00 1.97 -6.23
CA ARG A 59 10.39 1.55 -6.13
C ARG A 59 10.75 0.70 -7.34
N TYR A 60 11.81 1.08 -8.02
CA TYR A 60 12.23 0.37 -9.23
C TYR A 60 13.75 0.21 -9.30
N PHE A 61 14.16 -0.79 -10.05
CA PHE A 61 15.56 -0.95 -10.41
C PHE A 61 15.77 -0.39 -11.82
N ASN A 62 16.75 0.48 -11.96
CA ASN A 62 17.16 0.95 -13.28
C ASN A 62 17.80 -0.22 -14.04
N GLN A 63 16.97 -0.94 -14.79
CA GLN A 63 17.44 -1.91 -15.76
C GLN A 63 17.51 -1.18 -17.10
N THR A 64 18.71 -0.89 -17.53
CA THR A 64 19.07 -0.13 -18.74
C THR A 64 18.39 -0.56 -20.05
N LYS A 65 17.59 -1.61 -20.03
CA LYS A 65 16.85 -2.11 -21.20
C LYS A 65 15.48 -1.45 -21.44
N TYR A 66 14.98 -0.65 -20.49
CA TYR A 66 13.63 -0.08 -20.55
C TYR A 66 13.63 1.39 -20.12
N GLU A 67 14.23 2.26 -20.93
CA GLU A 67 14.25 3.71 -20.66
C GLU A 67 12.84 4.29 -20.45
N ASP A 68 11.83 3.68 -21.08
CA ASP A 68 10.43 4.12 -21.01
C ASP A 68 9.58 3.43 -19.93
N TYR A 69 10.15 2.49 -19.17
CA TYR A 69 9.37 1.70 -18.19
C TYR A 69 8.66 2.58 -17.16
N LEU A 70 9.38 3.53 -16.60
CA LEU A 70 8.82 4.43 -15.58
C LEU A 70 7.75 5.36 -16.16
N SER A 71 8.00 5.91 -17.35
CA SER A 71 7.04 6.77 -18.07
C SER A 71 5.76 6.01 -18.41
N TYR A 72 5.90 4.77 -18.84
CA TYR A 72 4.76 3.89 -19.12
C TYR A 72 3.93 3.60 -17.86
N HIS A 73 4.59 3.25 -16.73
CA HIS A 73 3.91 3.02 -15.46
C HIS A 73 3.20 4.26 -14.94
N LYS A 74 3.85 5.42 -14.98
CA LYS A 74 3.22 6.70 -14.61
C LYS A 74 1.97 6.97 -15.42
N LYS A 75 2.04 6.73 -16.73
CA LYS A 75 0.87 6.89 -17.60
C LYS A 75 -0.26 5.94 -17.22
N GLN A 76 0.05 4.66 -16.97
CA GLN A 76 -0.96 3.68 -16.55
C GLN A 76 -1.64 4.08 -15.24
N PHE A 77 -0.89 4.59 -14.25
CA PHE A 77 -1.46 5.08 -13.01
C PHE A 77 -2.36 6.30 -13.24
N ASN A 78 -1.89 7.28 -14.02
CA ASN A 78 -2.70 8.46 -14.37
C ASN A 78 -4.03 8.05 -15.02
N ASP A 79 -3.96 7.21 -16.06
CA ASP A 79 -5.14 6.76 -16.82
C ASP A 79 -6.10 5.97 -15.91
N THR A 80 -5.58 5.24 -14.93
CA THR A 80 -6.39 4.43 -14.03
C THR A 80 -7.05 5.28 -12.95
N ILE A 81 -6.32 6.22 -12.35
CA ILE A 81 -6.86 7.11 -11.32
C ILE A 81 -7.92 8.05 -11.91
N ALA A 82 -7.73 8.47 -13.16
CA ALA A 82 -8.70 9.30 -13.88
C ALA A 82 -10.07 8.64 -14.06
N LEU A 83 -10.20 7.32 -13.84
CA LEU A 83 -11.51 6.64 -13.81
C LEU A 83 -12.34 6.95 -12.55
N CYS A 84 -11.70 7.45 -11.50
CA CYS A 84 -12.34 7.81 -10.25
C CYS A 84 -12.42 9.34 -10.15
N PRO A 85 -13.59 9.98 -10.42
CA PRO A 85 -13.68 11.44 -10.49
C PRO A 85 -13.33 12.16 -9.19
N LYS A 86 -13.37 11.43 -8.06
CA LYS A 86 -13.08 11.97 -6.72
C LYS A 86 -11.65 11.69 -6.26
N TRP A 87 -10.85 11.05 -7.11
CA TRP A 87 -9.47 10.74 -6.85
C TRP A 87 -8.57 11.75 -7.56
N GLU A 88 -7.72 12.42 -6.81
CA GLU A 88 -6.76 13.39 -7.32
C GLU A 88 -5.35 12.84 -7.14
N LEU A 89 -4.61 12.69 -8.23
CA LEU A 89 -3.19 12.34 -8.14
C LEU A 89 -2.38 13.58 -7.78
N VAL A 90 -1.73 13.56 -6.63
CA VAL A 90 -0.87 14.64 -6.14
C VAL A 90 0.51 14.56 -6.76
N ASP A 91 1.20 13.43 -6.59
CA ASP A 91 2.56 13.25 -7.11
C ASP A 91 2.95 11.76 -7.14
N PHE A 92 4.05 11.50 -7.88
CA PHE A 92 4.79 10.25 -7.86
C PHE A 92 6.03 10.38 -6.98
N TYR A 93 6.19 9.46 -6.05
CA TYR A 93 7.33 9.36 -5.13
C TYR A 93 8.15 8.14 -5.53
N ILE A 94 9.36 8.37 -6.04
CA ILE A 94 10.10 7.34 -6.75
C ILE A 94 11.48 7.16 -6.14
N ASP A 95 11.70 6.02 -5.50
CA ASP A 95 13.01 5.58 -5.04
C ASP A 95 13.58 4.52 -5.98
N GLU A 96 14.86 4.66 -6.32
CA GLU A 96 15.59 3.73 -7.15
C GLU A 96 16.38 2.72 -6.29
N GLY A 97 16.47 1.50 -6.79
CA GLY A 97 17.28 0.45 -6.18
C GLY A 97 16.57 -0.41 -5.16
N ALA A 98 17.33 -1.13 -4.34
CA ALA A 98 16.80 -2.05 -3.34
C ALA A 98 16.03 -1.31 -2.23
N THR A 99 15.05 -2.01 -1.64
CA THR A 99 14.35 -1.50 -0.46
C THR A 99 15.35 -1.20 0.64
N ALA A 100 15.29 0.02 1.15
CA ALA A 100 16.17 0.48 2.22
C ALA A 100 16.03 -0.40 3.47
N PRO A 101 17.10 -0.58 4.26
CA PRO A 101 17.04 -1.32 5.53
C PRO A 101 15.99 -0.73 6.47
N HIS A 102 15.91 0.59 6.54
CA HIS A 102 14.93 1.34 7.33
C HIS A 102 14.12 2.26 6.42
N MET A 103 12.83 2.38 6.71
CA MET A 103 11.91 3.20 5.90
C MET A 103 12.34 4.67 5.82
N GLU A 104 12.89 5.22 6.90
CA GLU A 104 13.38 6.60 6.96
C GLU A 104 14.55 6.88 6.02
N SER A 105 15.29 5.84 5.63
CA SER A 105 16.41 5.97 4.69
C SER A 105 15.95 6.08 3.23
N ALA A 106 14.68 5.82 2.94
CA ALA A 106 14.09 5.99 1.61
C ALA A 106 13.64 7.44 1.43
N LYS A 107 14.38 8.17 0.59
CA LYS A 107 14.23 9.64 0.45
C LYS A 107 12.83 10.04 -0.01
N GLU A 108 12.33 9.40 -1.05
CA GLU A 108 11.03 9.75 -1.61
C GLU A 108 9.88 9.22 -0.75
N TRP A 109 10.08 8.09 -0.05
CA TRP A 109 9.14 7.65 0.98
C TRP A 109 9.02 8.67 2.11
N SER A 110 10.14 9.19 2.61
CA SER A 110 10.15 10.22 3.65
C SER A 110 9.48 11.52 3.18
N ARG A 111 9.69 11.92 1.92
CA ARG A 111 8.99 13.06 1.31
C ARG A 111 7.49 12.84 1.25
N LEU A 112 7.06 11.64 0.86
CA LEU A 112 5.65 11.24 0.83
C LEU A 112 5.01 11.33 2.23
N LEU A 113 5.68 10.80 3.25
CA LEU A 113 5.19 10.88 4.63
C LEU A 113 5.07 12.33 5.10
N GLN A 114 6.02 13.19 4.74
CA GLN A 114 5.93 14.62 5.05
C GLN A 114 4.73 15.27 4.35
N ASP A 115 4.46 14.95 3.11
CA ASP A 115 3.29 15.47 2.38
C ASP A 115 1.98 14.93 2.97
N CYS A 116 1.98 13.70 3.50
CA CYS A 116 0.87 13.15 4.27
C CYS A 116 0.62 13.98 5.55
N MET A 117 1.67 14.23 6.33
CA MET A 117 1.54 15.03 7.57
C MET A 117 1.10 16.48 7.30
N ASN A 118 1.44 17.02 6.14
CA ASN A 118 1.01 18.35 5.70
C ASN A 118 -0.40 18.38 5.09
N GLY A 119 -1.11 17.25 5.08
CA GLY A 119 -2.46 17.16 4.53
C GLY A 119 -2.55 17.25 3.01
N LYS A 120 -1.42 17.12 2.30
CA LYS A 120 -1.40 17.10 0.84
C LYS A 120 -1.83 15.76 0.27
N VAL A 121 -1.52 14.65 0.97
CA VAL A 121 -1.83 13.27 0.60
C VAL A 121 -2.62 12.63 1.72
N ASN A 122 -3.71 11.91 1.39
CA ASN A 122 -4.51 11.15 2.33
C ASN A 122 -4.73 9.68 1.92
N LEU A 123 -4.19 9.28 0.77
CA LEU A 123 -4.13 7.89 0.33
C LEU A 123 -2.80 7.63 -0.35
N ILE A 124 -2.06 6.64 0.14
CA ILE A 124 -0.85 6.15 -0.50
C ILE A 124 -1.21 4.91 -1.31
N ILE A 125 -0.80 4.85 -2.57
CA ILE A 125 -0.89 3.64 -3.38
C ILE A 125 0.51 3.18 -3.73
N THR A 126 0.78 1.92 -3.51
CA THR A 126 2.06 1.28 -3.87
C THR A 126 1.86 -0.14 -4.37
N GLN A 127 2.84 -0.66 -5.09
CA GLN A 127 2.71 -1.95 -5.74
C GLN A 127 2.65 -3.10 -4.74
N LYS A 128 3.59 -3.16 -3.79
CA LYS A 128 3.69 -4.24 -2.81
C LYS A 128 4.36 -3.78 -1.52
N ILE A 129 4.08 -4.50 -0.45
CA ILE A 129 4.64 -4.26 0.89
C ILE A 129 6.18 -4.19 0.85
N GLY A 130 6.82 -5.15 0.19
CA GLY A 130 8.27 -5.21 0.08
C GLY A 130 8.94 -4.05 -0.66
N ASN A 131 8.18 -3.18 -1.34
CA ASN A 131 8.72 -1.95 -1.93
C ASN A 131 8.92 -0.85 -0.87
N VAL A 132 8.13 -0.90 0.20
CA VAL A 132 8.12 0.11 1.25
C VAL A 132 9.08 -0.28 2.38
N SER A 133 8.93 -1.47 2.93
CA SER A 133 9.75 -1.94 4.05
C SER A 133 9.99 -3.43 3.99
N ARG A 134 11.11 -3.85 4.59
CA ARG A 134 11.42 -5.24 4.91
C ARG A 134 11.11 -5.58 6.36
N ASP A 135 10.90 -4.56 7.18
CA ASP A 135 10.54 -4.68 8.58
C ASP A 135 9.03 -4.44 8.75
N MET A 136 8.33 -5.50 9.15
CA MET A 136 6.88 -5.45 9.37
C MET A 136 6.50 -4.63 10.60
N GLN A 137 7.39 -4.51 11.58
CA GLN A 137 7.13 -3.69 12.77
C GLN A 137 7.16 -2.21 12.39
N GLU A 138 8.20 -1.78 11.67
CA GLU A 138 8.31 -0.42 11.13
C GLU A 138 7.07 -0.05 10.30
N LEU A 139 6.68 -0.93 9.38
CA LEU A 139 5.50 -0.71 8.54
C LEU A 139 4.21 -0.63 9.36
N THR A 140 4.07 -1.48 10.37
CA THR A 140 2.88 -1.50 11.23
C THR A 140 2.78 -0.20 12.02
N ILE A 141 3.87 0.26 12.61
CA ILE A 141 3.92 1.53 13.35
C ILE A 141 3.58 2.70 12.42
N CYS A 142 4.22 2.75 11.25
CA CYS A 142 3.94 3.78 10.25
C CYS A 142 2.46 3.80 9.83
N SER A 143 1.89 2.64 9.51
CA SER A 143 0.48 2.53 9.11
C SER A 143 -0.48 3.01 10.21
N ARG A 144 -0.17 2.73 11.47
CA ARG A 144 -0.96 3.21 12.62
C ARG A 144 -0.86 4.71 12.80
N LEU A 145 0.34 5.27 12.72
CA LEU A 145 0.56 6.71 12.80
C LEU A 145 -0.22 7.44 11.71
N LEU A 146 -0.23 6.91 10.49
CA LEU A 146 -1.02 7.45 9.39
C LEU A 146 -2.52 7.33 9.65
N ALA A 147 -2.98 6.20 10.18
CA ALA A 147 -4.40 5.98 10.50
C ALA A 147 -4.93 6.88 11.63
N THR A 148 -4.05 7.41 12.49
CA THR A 148 -4.44 8.34 13.57
C THR A 148 -4.55 9.79 13.09
N GLN A 149 -4.16 10.10 11.87
CA GLN A 149 -4.29 11.45 11.33
C GLN A 149 -5.75 11.85 11.14
N ASN A 150 -6.01 13.13 10.99
CA ASN A 150 -7.34 13.67 10.73
C ASN A 150 -7.32 14.55 9.45
N PRO A 151 -7.85 14.07 8.33
CA PRO A 151 -8.48 12.75 8.12
C PRO A 151 -7.48 11.58 8.17
N PRO A 152 -7.95 10.35 8.47
CA PRO A 152 -7.09 9.17 8.47
C PRO A 152 -6.46 8.94 7.11
N ILE A 153 -5.18 8.54 7.10
CA ILE A 153 -4.41 8.29 5.89
C ILE A 153 -4.20 6.79 5.74
N GLY A 154 -4.61 6.26 4.59
CA GLY A 154 -4.49 4.84 4.27
C GLY A 154 -3.33 4.54 3.34
N ILE A 155 -2.84 3.30 3.41
CA ILE A 155 -1.94 2.72 2.40
C ILE A 155 -2.67 1.58 1.71
N TYR A 156 -2.66 1.59 0.38
CA TYR A 156 -3.17 0.49 -0.42
C TYR A 156 -2.03 -0.21 -1.16
N PHE A 157 -1.82 -1.48 -0.81
CA PHE A 157 -0.85 -2.37 -1.43
C PHE A 157 -1.55 -3.19 -2.51
N ILE A 158 -1.25 -2.91 -3.77
CA ILE A 158 -1.99 -3.46 -4.92
C ILE A 158 -1.81 -4.98 -5.03
N SER A 159 -0.56 -5.46 -4.92
CA SER A 159 -0.26 -6.89 -5.13
C SER A 159 -0.85 -7.80 -4.06
N GLU A 160 -0.90 -7.34 -2.83
CA GLU A 160 -1.46 -8.06 -1.70
C GLU A 160 -2.96 -7.76 -1.51
N ASP A 161 -3.50 -6.77 -2.22
CA ASP A 161 -4.86 -6.24 -2.06
C ASP A 161 -5.18 -5.88 -0.60
N ILE A 162 -4.24 -5.20 0.05
CA ILE A 162 -4.35 -4.78 1.45
C ILE A 162 -4.55 -3.27 1.53
N PHE A 163 -5.63 -2.87 2.21
CA PHE A 163 -5.90 -1.48 2.56
C PHE A 163 -5.83 -1.30 4.08
N THR A 164 -4.92 -0.47 4.56
CA THR A 164 -4.63 -0.34 6.00
C THR A 164 -5.76 0.28 6.82
N LEU A 165 -6.74 0.93 6.20
CA LEU A 165 -7.93 1.46 6.86
C LEU A 165 -9.15 0.55 6.73
N ALA A 166 -9.01 -0.65 6.19
CA ALA A 166 -10.10 -1.62 6.10
C ALA A 166 -10.67 -1.94 7.49
N SER A 167 -12.00 -2.02 7.59
CA SER A 167 -12.68 -2.15 8.88
C SER A 167 -12.37 -3.47 9.59
N TYR A 168 -12.16 -4.56 8.85
CA TYR A 168 -11.72 -5.83 9.44
C TYR A 168 -10.32 -5.71 10.06
N TYR A 169 -9.40 -5.01 9.39
CA TYR A 169 -8.04 -4.79 9.87
C TYR A 169 -8.04 -3.92 11.14
N THR A 170 -8.82 -2.85 11.15
CA THR A 170 -8.99 -2.01 12.34
C THR A 170 -9.71 -2.73 13.47
N ARG A 171 -10.60 -3.68 13.16
CA ARG A 171 -11.25 -4.53 14.16
C ARG A 171 -10.27 -5.49 14.79
N ASP A 172 -9.46 -6.17 13.98
CA ASP A 172 -8.43 -7.09 14.47
C ASP A 172 -7.38 -6.37 15.32
N LEU A 173 -7.03 -5.14 14.93
CA LEU A 173 -6.16 -4.28 15.73
C LEU A 173 -6.79 -3.83 17.05
N ARG A 174 -8.12 -3.73 17.10
CA ARG A 174 -8.87 -3.47 18.33
C ARG A 174 -9.06 -4.71 19.17
N ASP A 175 -8.91 -5.88 18.58
CA ASP A 175 -9.14 -7.11 19.31
C ASP A 175 -8.04 -7.28 20.35
N THR A 176 -8.47 -7.36 21.48
CA THR A 176 -8.08 -7.22 22.86
C THR A 176 -6.80 -7.89 23.32
N LYS A 177 -6.27 -8.85 22.57
CA LYS A 177 -5.00 -9.50 22.93
C LYS A 177 -3.78 -8.62 22.75
N PHE A 178 -3.86 -7.68 21.82
CA PHE A 178 -2.74 -6.83 21.45
C PHE A 178 -2.90 -5.38 21.92
N PHE A 179 -4.14 -4.97 22.22
CA PHE A 179 -4.44 -3.60 22.64
C PHE A 179 -5.47 -3.64 23.78
N PRO A 180 -5.01 -3.70 25.02
CA PRO A 180 -5.90 -3.77 26.19
C PRO A 180 -6.69 -2.48 26.43
N SER A 181 -6.47 -1.41 25.70
CA SER A 181 -7.24 -0.18 25.79
C SER A 181 -8.21 -0.02 24.61
N GLU A 182 -9.34 0.63 24.84
CA GLU A 182 -10.28 1.00 23.76
C GLU A 182 -9.65 1.96 22.75
N ASP A 183 -8.59 2.67 23.13
CA ASP A 183 -7.79 3.54 22.29
C ASP A 183 -6.71 2.77 21.54
N TRP A 184 -7.14 1.87 20.67
CA TRP A 184 -6.22 1.15 19.77
C TRP A 184 -5.33 2.08 18.91
N LYS A 185 -5.64 3.36 18.86
CA LYS A 185 -4.86 4.40 18.20
C LYS A 185 -3.61 4.78 18.98
N ILE A 186 -3.57 4.46 20.27
CA ILE A 186 -2.40 4.69 21.10
C ILE A 186 -1.38 3.61 20.77
N LEU A 187 -0.14 4.00 20.55
CA LEU A 187 0.94 3.06 20.31
C LEU A 187 1.10 2.11 21.49
N PRO A 188 1.45 0.83 21.25
CA PRO A 188 1.55 -0.17 22.32
C PRO A 188 2.54 0.18 23.44
N ASP A 189 3.44 1.10 23.17
CA ASP A 189 4.47 1.52 24.13
C ASP A 189 4.00 2.48 25.21
N GLU A 190 2.79 2.95 25.12
CA GLU A 190 2.17 3.61 26.25
C GLU A 190 1.64 2.57 27.24
N GLU A 191 2.51 1.60 27.67
CA GLU A 191 2.58 0.98 28.72
C GLU A 191 1.89 0.11 29.41
N PRO A 192 2.18 -1.10 29.54
CA PRO A 192 1.56 -1.96 30.50
C PRO A 192 1.89 -1.50 31.90
N LYS A 193 0.93 -1.02 32.55
CA LYS A 193 1.03 -0.77 33.98
C LYS A 193 0.91 -2.08 34.75
N GLY A 194 1.90 -2.93 34.58
CA GLY A 194 1.98 -4.16 35.34
C GLY A 194 3.32 -4.86 35.17
N PRO A 195 3.78 -5.62 36.15
CA PRO A 195 5.04 -6.35 36.03
C PRO A 195 4.93 -7.37 34.91
N VAL A 196 5.78 -7.25 33.88
CA VAL A 196 5.96 -8.28 32.88
C VAL A 196 6.60 -9.49 33.56
N SER A 197 5.79 -10.47 33.89
CA SER A 197 6.30 -11.76 34.37
C SER A 197 6.88 -12.51 33.17
N TYR A 198 8.18 -12.40 32.99
CA TYR A 198 8.92 -13.33 32.14
C TYR A 198 8.97 -14.68 32.86
N THR A 199 8.07 -15.56 32.55
CA THR A 199 8.25 -16.97 32.85
C THR A 199 9.21 -17.53 31.81
N HIS A 200 10.45 -17.73 32.21
CA HIS A 200 11.40 -18.50 31.43
C HIS A 200 10.89 -19.93 31.28
N LEU A 201 10.79 -20.39 30.05
CA LEU A 201 10.88 -21.79 29.68
C LEU A 201 12.15 -22.01 28.90
#